data_627cdc04cd7a0043c82aa259c680a7d9
#
_entry.id   627cdc04cd7a0043c82aa259c680a7d9
#
_cell.length_a   1.000
_cell.length_b   1.000
_cell.length_c   1.000
_cell.angle_alpha   90.00
_cell.angle_beta   90.00
_cell.angle_gamma   90.00
#
_symmetry.space_group_name_H-M   'P 1'
#
loop_
_entity.id
_entity.type
_entity.pdbx_description
1 polymer ?
#
loop_
_entity_poly.entity_id
_entity_poly.type
_entity_poly.pdbx_seq_one_letter_code
_entity_poly.pdbx_strand_id
1 'polypeptide(L)'
;MIVFKDLPEVEPYQQFQRDYLDAEKANQPLIHAIAISSFNKILNEVESRFVNLKYIEGEEWIFFSNYNSPKAKSFQSHDQISAMFYWSTTNVQIRMKARIKETNKERSDEHFQSRQKEKNALAIASNQSQPILNFETVKSKFTETLENADLGKRPDYWGGFSFTPYY
;
A
#
# COMPACT_ATOMS: atom_id res chain seq x y z
N MET A 1 2.67 3.74 10.92
CA MET A 1 2.10 2.64 11.73
C MET A 1 0.96 1.99 10.98
N ILE A 2 0.71 0.70 11.23
CA ILE A 2 -0.47 -0.03 10.77
C ILE A 2 -1.59 0.21 11.78
N VAL A 3 -2.80 0.49 11.31
CA VAL A 3 -3.99 0.63 12.14
C VAL A 3 -4.75 -0.69 12.11
N PHE A 4 -5.02 -1.26 13.27
CA PHE A 4 -5.81 -2.48 13.44
C PHE A 4 -7.24 -2.12 13.82
N LYS A 5 -8.22 -2.73 13.14
CA LYS A 5 -9.64 -2.54 13.41
C LYS A 5 -10.38 -3.87 13.24
N ASP A 6 -11.20 -4.23 14.22
CA ASP A 6 -12.04 -5.44 14.19
C ASP A 6 -11.28 -6.71 13.82
N LEU A 7 -10.04 -6.85 14.36
CA LEU A 7 -9.14 -7.96 14.02
C LEU A 7 -9.75 -9.30 14.42
N PRO A 8 -9.75 -10.34 13.55
CA PRO A 8 -10.28 -11.66 13.88
C PRO A 8 -9.60 -12.28 15.10
N GLU A 9 -10.40 -12.92 15.96
CA GLU A 9 -9.93 -13.65 17.15
C GLU A 9 -9.35 -15.04 16.79
N VAL A 10 -8.56 -15.11 15.71
CA VAL A 10 -7.89 -16.35 15.27
C VAL A 10 -6.37 -16.16 15.25
N GLU A 11 -5.64 -17.21 15.57
CA GLU A 11 -4.19 -17.14 15.82
C GLU A 11 -3.36 -16.44 14.75
N PRO A 12 -3.52 -16.64 13.46
CA PRO A 12 -2.68 -15.94 12.49
C PRO A 12 -2.74 -14.42 12.61
N TYR A 13 -3.92 -13.84 12.89
CA TYR A 13 -4.09 -12.39 13.04
C TYR A 13 -3.62 -11.91 14.41
N GLN A 14 -3.94 -12.64 15.47
CA GLN A 14 -3.52 -12.30 16.83
C GLN A 14 -2.01 -12.41 16.98
N GLN A 15 -1.38 -13.44 16.40
CA GLN A 15 0.08 -13.59 16.39
C GLN A 15 0.74 -12.45 15.62
N PHE A 16 0.21 -12.09 14.44
CA PHE A 16 0.72 -10.96 13.68
C PHE A 16 0.70 -9.66 14.49
N GLN A 17 -0.39 -9.40 15.20
CA GLN A 17 -0.50 -8.18 16.02
C GLN A 17 0.53 -8.19 17.17
N ARG A 18 0.73 -9.32 17.85
CA ARG A 18 1.75 -9.45 18.89
C ARG A 18 3.15 -9.20 18.33
N ASP A 19 3.51 -9.87 17.25
CA ASP A 19 4.81 -9.71 16.59
C ASP A 19 5.04 -8.27 16.10
N TYR A 20 3.98 -7.62 15.58
CA TYR A 20 4.05 -6.21 15.19
C TYR A 20 4.33 -5.29 16.38
N LEU A 21 3.62 -5.46 17.49
CA LEU A 21 3.84 -4.66 18.68
C LEU A 21 5.23 -4.88 19.30
N ASP A 22 5.75 -6.09 19.24
CA ASP A 22 7.11 -6.38 19.72
C ASP A 22 8.18 -5.78 18.79
N ALA A 23 7.98 -5.83 17.48
CA ALA A 23 8.84 -5.14 16.52
C ALA A 23 8.80 -3.60 16.69
N GLU A 24 7.61 -3.03 17.00
CA GLU A 24 7.46 -1.60 17.28
C GLU A 24 8.24 -1.20 18.55
N LYS A 25 8.11 -1.95 19.64
CA LYS A 25 8.90 -1.75 20.86
C LYS A 25 10.41 -1.87 20.63
N ALA A 26 10.81 -2.75 19.71
CA ALA A 26 12.20 -2.90 19.29
C ALA A 26 12.68 -1.83 18.30
N ASN A 27 11.88 -0.80 18.02
CA ASN A 27 12.17 0.29 17.08
C ASN A 27 12.49 -0.21 15.66
N GLN A 28 11.75 -1.21 15.16
CA GLN A 28 11.91 -1.71 13.80
C GLN A 28 11.69 -0.61 12.77
N PRO A 29 12.70 -0.26 11.95
CA PRO A 29 12.53 0.73 10.89
C PRO A 29 11.59 0.20 9.81
N LEU A 30 10.81 1.11 9.19
CA LEU A 30 9.87 0.77 8.12
C LEU A 30 8.93 -0.40 8.45
N ILE A 31 8.52 -0.53 9.70
CA ILE A 31 7.72 -1.63 10.25
C ILE A 31 6.47 -1.97 9.42
N HIS A 32 5.90 -0.98 8.71
CA HIS A 32 4.72 -1.11 7.87
C HIS A 32 5.04 -1.42 6.39
N ALA A 33 6.31 -1.55 6.02
CA ALA A 33 6.70 -1.91 4.67
C ALA A 33 6.54 -3.42 4.45
N ILE A 34 5.70 -3.78 3.46
CA ILE A 34 5.45 -5.16 3.07
C ILE A 34 5.90 -5.38 1.63
N ALA A 35 6.67 -6.43 1.38
CA ALA A 35 7.00 -6.88 0.04
C ALA A 35 5.80 -7.61 -0.56
N ILE A 36 5.36 -7.19 -1.74
CA ILE A 36 4.29 -7.86 -2.50
C ILE A 36 4.85 -8.32 -3.84
N SER A 37 4.69 -9.61 -4.11
CA SER A 37 4.98 -10.24 -5.39
C SER A 37 3.67 -10.53 -6.12
N SER A 38 3.61 -10.16 -7.40
CA SER A 38 2.45 -10.39 -8.27
C SER A 38 2.88 -10.94 -9.62
N PHE A 39 2.03 -11.74 -10.24
CA PHE A 39 2.24 -12.28 -11.57
C PHE A 39 1.47 -11.46 -12.60
N ASN A 40 2.16 -10.98 -13.61
CA ASN A 40 1.56 -10.33 -14.77
C ASN A 40 1.33 -11.40 -15.86
N LYS A 41 0.08 -11.79 -16.07
CA LYS A 41 -0.28 -12.80 -17.09
C LYS A 41 0.05 -12.37 -18.51
N ILE A 42 0.00 -11.07 -18.80
CA ILE A 42 0.20 -10.52 -20.14
C ILE A 42 1.69 -10.61 -20.52
N LEU A 43 2.57 -10.22 -19.58
CA LEU A 43 4.01 -10.24 -19.78
C LEU A 43 4.65 -11.58 -19.41
N ASN A 44 3.90 -12.47 -18.74
CA ASN A 44 4.39 -13.74 -18.19
C ASN A 44 5.57 -13.55 -17.22
N GLU A 45 5.48 -12.53 -16.36
CA GLU A 45 6.56 -12.12 -15.45
C GLU A 45 6.06 -11.99 -14.01
N VAL A 46 6.96 -12.24 -13.06
CA VAL A 46 6.73 -11.96 -11.64
C VAL A 46 7.53 -10.74 -11.24
N GLU A 47 6.86 -9.80 -10.61
CA GLU A 47 7.48 -8.60 -10.06
C GLU A 47 7.26 -8.51 -8.55
N SER A 48 8.27 -7.99 -7.84
CA SER A 48 8.21 -7.72 -6.40
C SER A 48 8.49 -6.25 -6.12
N ARG A 49 7.80 -5.68 -5.14
CA ARG A 49 8.00 -4.30 -4.68
C ARG A 49 7.53 -4.15 -3.24
N PHE A 50 8.07 -3.15 -2.55
CA PHE A 50 7.54 -2.75 -1.27
C PHE A 50 6.35 -1.81 -1.42
N VAL A 51 5.33 -1.99 -0.56
CA VAL A 51 4.24 -1.04 -0.34
C VAL A 51 4.10 -0.78 1.16
N ASN A 52 3.46 0.33 1.52
CA ASN A 52 3.21 0.67 2.92
C ASN A 52 1.81 0.21 3.30
N LEU A 53 1.72 -0.87 4.08
CA LEU A 53 0.45 -1.31 4.65
C LEU A 53 -0.07 -0.23 5.62
N LYS A 54 -1.35 0.09 5.54
CA LYS A 54 -1.96 1.14 6.34
C LYS A 54 -2.96 0.62 7.34
N TYR A 55 -3.78 -0.34 6.94
CA TYR A 55 -4.85 -0.87 7.79
C TYR A 55 -4.91 -2.39 7.70
N ILE A 56 -5.34 -3.00 8.79
CA ILE A 56 -5.88 -4.35 8.84
C ILE A 56 -7.27 -4.20 9.47
N GLU A 57 -8.31 -4.35 8.66
CA GLU A 57 -9.71 -4.17 9.04
C GLU A 57 -10.43 -5.51 8.82
N GLY A 58 -10.78 -6.18 9.91
CA GLY A 58 -11.20 -7.57 9.82
C GLY A 58 -10.11 -8.41 9.17
N GLU A 59 -10.44 -9.14 8.11
CA GLU A 59 -9.52 -9.95 7.33
C GLU A 59 -8.82 -9.17 6.19
N GLU A 60 -9.21 -7.92 5.94
CA GLU A 60 -8.70 -7.13 4.83
C GLU A 60 -7.46 -6.32 5.22
N TRP A 61 -6.39 -6.50 4.47
CA TRP A 61 -5.11 -5.80 4.61
C TRP A 61 -4.99 -4.74 3.53
N ILE A 62 -4.92 -3.46 3.90
CA ILE A 62 -5.16 -2.34 2.98
C ILE A 62 -3.90 -1.47 2.82
N PHE A 63 -3.53 -1.22 1.56
CA PHE A 63 -2.55 -0.21 1.17
C PHE A 63 -3.08 0.65 0.03
N PHE A 64 -2.43 1.76 -0.27
CA PHE A 64 -2.88 2.71 -1.30
C PHE A 64 -1.81 2.94 -2.35
N SER A 65 -2.23 3.05 -3.60
CA SER A 65 -1.32 3.22 -4.74
C SER A 65 -2.03 3.86 -5.94
N ASN A 66 -1.25 4.17 -6.98
CA ASN A 66 -1.78 4.59 -8.28
C ASN A 66 -2.29 3.36 -9.05
N TYR A 67 -3.53 3.39 -9.52
CA TYR A 67 -4.19 2.34 -10.31
C TYR A 67 -3.59 2.18 -11.71
N ASN A 68 -2.90 3.20 -12.22
CA ASN A 68 -2.21 3.14 -13.52
C ASN A 68 -0.79 2.55 -13.42
N SER A 69 -0.35 2.17 -12.21
CA SER A 69 0.99 1.61 -12.02
C SER A 69 1.13 0.18 -12.58
N PRO A 70 2.35 -0.28 -12.92
CA PRO A 70 2.57 -1.65 -13.38
C PRO A 70 2.02 -2.70 -12.41
N LYS A 71 2.18 -2.50 -11.10
CA LYS A 71 1.63 -3.41 -10.09
C LYS A 71 0.11 -3.53 -10.14
N ALA A 72 -0.60 -2.42 -10.36
CA ALA A 72 -2.06 -2.43 -10.46
C ALA A 72 -2.52 -3.24 -11.68
N LYS A 73 -1.85 -3.08 -12.82
CA LYS A 73 -2.11 -3.89 -14.02
C LYS A 73 -1.86 -5.38 -13.77
N SER A 74 -0.81 -5.72 -13.01
CA SER A 74 -0.56 -7.10 -12.61
C SER A 74 -1.70 -7.66 -11.76
N PHE A 75 -2.19 -6.90 -10.76
CA PHE A 75 -3.33 -7.31 -9.91
C PHE A 75 -4.62 -7.49 -10.71
N GLN A 76 -4.89 -6.64 -11.68
CA GLN A 76 -6.05 -6.76 -12.58
C GLN A 76 -5.95 -7.99 -13.49
N SER A 77 -4.73 -8.37 -13.91
CA SER A 77 -4.51 -9.56 -14.74
C SER A 77 -4.55 -10.86 -13.96
N HIS A 78 -4.18 -10.82 -12.67
CA HIS A 78 -4.13 -11.98 -11.78
C HIS A 78 -4.22 -11.55 -10.31
N ASP A 79 -5.30 -11.96 -9.65
CA ASP A 79 -5.66 -11.52 -8.30
C ASP A 79 -4.87 -12.19 -7.16
N GLN A 80 -4.09 -13.24 -7.45
CA GLN A 80 -3.26 -13.88 -6.44
C GLN A 80 -1.94 -13.13 -6.26
N ILE A 81 -1.56 -12.91 -5.01
CA ILE A 81 -0.28 -12.32 -4.63
C ILE A 81 0.41 -13.17 -3.56
N SER A 82 1.72 -12.99 -3.44
CA SER A 82 2.49 -13.35 -2.25
C SER A 82 2.90 -12.07 -1.53
N ALA A 83 2.79 -12.06 -0.21
CA ALA A 83 3.17 -10.94 0.60
C ALA A 83 4.10 -11.37 1.73
N MET A 84 5.07 -10.51 2.10
CA MET A 84 6.08 -10.86 3.10
C MET A 84 6.51 -9.64 3.92
N PHE A 85 6.57 -9.83 5.25
CA PHE A 85 7.33 -8.97 6.16
C PHE A 85 8.62 -9.65 6.59
N TYR A 86 9.64 -8.84 6.87
CA TYR A 86 10.80 -9.25 7.62
C TYR A 86 11.18 -8.13 8.60
N TRP A 87 11.08 -8.41 9.88
CA TRP A 87 11.47 -7.50 10.96
C TRP A 87 12.78 -7.97 11.58
N SER A 88 13.85 -7.33 11.18
CA SER A 88 15.21 -7.73 11.58
C SER A 88 15.47 -7.54 13.07
N THR A 89 14.80 -6.59 13.73
CA THR A 89 14.99 -6.33 15.17
C THR A 89 14.45 -7.44 16.06
N THR A 90 13.44 -8.18 15.60
CA THR A 90 12.85 -9.32 16.31
C THR A 90 13.12 -10.65 15.62
N ASN A 91 13.83 -10.61 14.47
CA ASN A 91 14.09 -11.78 13.61
C ASN A 91 12.83 -12.55 13.21
N VAL A 92 11.75 -11.81 12.96
CA VAL A 92 10.45 -12.38 12.55
C VAL A 92 10.27 -12.24 11.04
N GLN A 93 9.94 -13.33 10.36
CA GLN A 93 9.54 -13.37 8.97
C GLN A 93 8.11 -13.89 8.86
N ILE A 94 7.24 -13.12 8.20
CA ILE A 94 5.83 -13.48 7.97
C ILE A 94 5.61 -13.56 6.46
N ARG A 95 5.12 -14.71 5.99
CA ARG A 95 4.83 -14.94 4.57
C ARG A 95 3.35 -15.27 4.40
N MET A 96 2.74 -14.73 3.38
CA MET A 96 1.32 -14.89 3.09
C MET A 96 1.09 -15.16 1.60
N LYS A 97 0.07 -15.96 1.31
CA LYS A 97 -0.60 -15.99 0.01
C LYS A 97 -1.95 -15.33 0.18
N ALA A 98 -2.34 -14.46 -0.73
CA ALA A 98 -3.56 -13.69 -0.58
C ALA A 98 -4.26 -13.46 -1.93
N ARG A 99 -5.55 -13.09 -1.85
CA ARG A 99 -6.32 -12.53 -2.97
C ARG A 99 -6.40 -11.03 -2.81
N ILE A 100 -6.11 -10.30 -3.90
CA ILE A 100 -6.10 -8.84 -3.93
C ILE A 100 -7.21 -8.29 -4.83
N LYS A 101 -7.81 -7.20 -4.38
CA LYS A 101 -8.81 -6.42 -5.13
C LYS A 101 -8.66 -4.93 -4.84
N GLU A 102 -9.27 -4.08 -5.62
CA GLU A 102 -9.42 -2.67 -5.25
C GLU A 102 -10.40 -2.52 -4.07
N THR A 103 -10.16 -1.55 -3.19
CA THR A 103 -11.11 -1.18 -2.14
C THR A 103 -12.29 -0.43 -2.76
N ASN A 104 -13.40 -0.29 -2.01
CA ASN A 104 -14.47 0.60 -2.43
C ASN A 104 -13.99 2.06 -2.50
N LYS A 105 -14.76 2.87 -3.21
CA LYS A 105 -14.43 4.28 -3.46
C LYS A 105 -14.44 5.09 -2.16
N GLU A 106 -15.42 4.85 -1.32
CA GLU A 106 -15.63 5.53 -0.05
C GLU A 106 -14.40 5.36 0.86
N ARG A 107 -13.87 4.13 0.97
CA ARG A 107 -12.68 3.85 1.78
C ARG A 107 -11.43 4.55 1.24
N SER A 108 -11.31 4.65 -0.09
CA SER A 108 -10.21 5.36 -0.74
C SER A 108 -10.32 6.87 -0.52
N ASP A 109 -11.53 7.43 -0.59
CA ASP A 109 -11.79 8.86 -0.37
C ASP A 109 -11.53 9.25 1.09
N GLU A 110 -12.02 8.47 2.05
CA GLU A 110 -11.77 8.67 3.50
C GLU A 110 -10.26 8.69 3.81
N HIS A 111 -9.52 7.70 3.28
CA HIS A 111 -8.08 7.67 3.51
C HIS A 111 -7.39 8.88 2.87
N PHE A 112 -7.75 9.25 1.64
CA PHE A 112 -7.16 10.39 0.95
C PHE A 112 -7.37 11.69 1.75
N GLN A 113 -8.58 11.91 2.27
CA GLN A 113 -8.93 13.08 3.09
C GLN A 113 -8.17 13.12 4.43
N SER A 114 -7.87 11.96 5.02
CA SER A 114 -7.14 11.85 6.28
C SER A 114 -5.63 12.06 6.15
N ARG A 115 -5.09 12.10 4.92
CA ARG A 115 -3.65 12.24 4.67
C ARG A 115 -3.19 13.69 4.79
N GLN A 116 -1.89 13.85 5.05
CA GLN A 116 -1.22 15.14 4.98
C GLN A 116 -1.33 15.73 3.56
N LYS A 117 -1.57 17.04 3.48
CA LYS A 117 -1.75 17.75 2.20
C LYS A 117 -0.57 17.56 1.24
N GLU A 118 0.64 17.57 1.76
CA GLU A 118 1.87 17.39 0.98
C GLU A 118 1.92 15.98 0.31
N LYS A 119 1.45 14.95 1.01
CA LYS A 119 1.34 13.60 0.44
C LYS A 119 0.25 13.51 -0.62
N ASN A 120 -0.82 14.30 -0.49
CA ASN A 120 -1.87 14.39 -1.48
C ASN A 120 -1.39 15.17 -2.72
N ALA A 121 -0.71 16.31 -2.52
CA ALA A 121 -0.09 17.06 -3.60
C ALA A 121 0.87 16.17 -4.42
N LEU A 122 1.70 15.37 -3.74
CA LEU A 122 2.60 14.43 -4.42
C LEU A 122 1.84 13.36 -5.21
N ALA A 123 0.74 12.83 -4.68
CA ALA A 123 -0.08 11.83 -5.37
C ALA A 123 -0.78 12.42 -6.61
N ILE A 124 -1.14 13.71 -6.58
CA ILE A 124 -1.78 14.42 -7.69
C ILE A 124 -0.72 14.81 -8.75
N ALA A 125 0.41 15.38 -8.32
CA ALA A 125 1.42 15.94 -9.21
C ALA A 125 2.26 14.87 -9.92
N SER A 126 2.48 13.71 -9.28
CA SER A 126 3.41 12.71 -9.81
C SER A 126 2.71 11.61 -10.60
N ASN A 127 3.17 11.39 -11.84
CA ASN A 127 2.88 10.18 -12.61
C ASN A 127 3.73 9.02 -12.06
N GLN A 128 3.37 8.49 -10.90
CA GLN A 128 4.12 7.42 -10.25
C GLN A 128 4.36 6.23 -11.18
N SER A 129 5.59 5.69 -11.19
CA SER A 129 6.04 4.57 -12.03
C SER A 129 6.05 4.88 -13.53
N GLN A 130 6.12 6.15 -13.93
CA GLN A 130 6.39 6.58 -15.30
C GLN A 130 7.75 7.27 -15.40
N PRO A 131 8.43 7.19 -16.56
CA PRO A 131 9.63 7.97 -16.79
C PRO A 131 9.37 9.47 -16.58
N ILE A 132 10.29 10.15 -15.97
CA ILE A 132 10.25 11.61 -15.77
C ILE A 132 11.36 12.27 -16.58
N LEU A 133 11.11 13.47 -17.10
CA LEU A 133 12.08 14.21 -17.89
C LEU A 133 13.29 14.63 -17.02
N ASN A 134 12.99 15.19 -15.84
CA ASN A 134 13.97 15.54 -14.82
C ASN A 134 13.27 15.79 -13.48
N PHE A 135 14.06 15.89 -12.40
CA PHE A 135 13.58 16.11 -11.05
C PHE A 135 12.92 17.49 -10.87
N GLU A 136 13.45 18.54 -11.52
CA GLU A 136 12.91 19.89 -11.41
C GLU A 136 11.48 20.02 -11.93
N THR A 137 11.14 19.27 -12.99
CA THR A 137 9.75 19.20 -13.51
C THR A 137 8.80 18.65 -12.46
N VAL A 138 9.20 17.61 -11.71
CA VAL A 138 8.37 17.02 -10.65
C VAL A 138 8.22 18.02 -9.51
N LYS A 139 9.29 18.69 -9.12
CA LYS A 139 9.30 19.69 -8.04
C LYS A 139 8.38 20.88 -8.38
N SER A 140 8.48 21.40 -9.59
CA SER A 140 7.62 22.52 -10.05
C SER A 140 6.14 22.14 -10.02
N LYS A 141 5.80 20.97 -10.58
CA LYS A 141 4.43 20.44 -10.54
C LYS A 141 3.92 20.22 -9.11
N PHE A 142 4.77 19.73 -8.22
CA PHE A 142 4.42 19.54 -6.82
C PHE A 142 4.08 20.89 -6.14
N THR A 143 4.91 21.93 -6.33
CA THR A 143 4.68 23.25 -5.76
C THR A 143 3.37 23.86 -6.32
N GLU A 144 3.18 23.83 -7.63
CA GLU A 144 1.97 24.29 -8.29
C GLU A 144 0.72 23.56 -7.77
N THR A 145 0.80 22.23 -7.64
CA THR A 145 -0.30 21.41 -7.13
C THR A 145 -0.62 21.75 -5.67
N LEU A 146 0.42 21.97 -4.84
CA LEU A 146 0.25 22.29 -3.43
C LEU A 146 -0.49 23.63 -3.24
N GLU A 147 -0.24 24.59 -4.13
CA GLU A 147 -0.83 25.93 -4.07
C GLU A 147 -2.23 26.02 -4.70
N ASN A 148 -2.49 25.28 -5.79
CA ASN A 148 -3.65 25.53 -6.63
C ASN A 148 -4.66 24.36 -6.73
N ALA A 149 -4.30 23.14 -6.29
CA ALA A 149 -5.20 22.01 -6.39
C ALA A 149 -6.09 21.82 -5.15
N ASP A 150 -7.26 21.20 -5.36
CA ASP A 150 -8.08 20.68 -4.27
C ASP A 150 -7.43 19.42 -3.69
N LEU A 151 -6.65 19.60 -2.65
CA LEU A 151 -5.92 18.52 -1.99
C LEU A 151 -6.81 17.57 -1.16
N GLY A 152 -8.10 17.88 -1.00
CA GLY A 152 -9.09 16.99 -0.39
C GLY A 152 -9.76 16.04 -1.40
N LYS A 153 -9.67 16.35 -2.69
CA LYS A 153 -10.28 15.56 -3.75
C LYS A 153 -9.31 14.52 -4.28
N ARG A 154 -9.64 13.24 -4.07
CA ARG A 154 -8.83 12.12 -4.55
C ARG A 154 -8.90 12.01 -6.09
N PRO A 155 -7.76 11.86 -6.79
CA PRO A 155 -7.76 11.52 -8.21
C PRO A 155 -8.33 10.11 -8.45
N ASP A 156 -9.07 9.91 -9.54
CA ASP A 156 -9.67 8.60 -9.89
C ASP A 156 -8.61 7.50 -10.11
N TYR A 157 -7.42 7.89 -10.54
CA TYR A 157 -6.30 6.96 -10.75
C TYR A 157 -5.54 6.56 -9.48
N TRP A 158 -5.96 7.00 -8.30
CA TRP A 158 -5.30 6.68 -7.02
C TRP A 158 -6.33 6.14 -6.02
N GLY A 159 -5.98 5.10 -5.30
CA GLY A 159 -6.87 4.55 -4.27
C GLY A 159 -6.29 3.32 -3.59
N GLY A 160 -7.14 2.61 -2.88
CA GLY A 160 -6.79 1.47 -2.06
C GLY A 160 -6.83 0.14 -2.80
N PHE A 161 -5.94 -0.74 -2.39
CA PHE A 161 -6.01 -2.18 -2.64
C PHE A 161 -6.17 -2.87 -1.30
N SER A 162 -7.10 -3.83 -1.22
CA SER A 162 -7.21 -4.75 -0.09
C SER A 162 -6.83 -6.16 -0.52
N PHE A 163 -6.16 -6.88 0.35
CA PHE A 163 -5.90 -8.30 0.15
C PHE A 163 -6.28 -9.10 1.39
N THR A 164 -6.80 -10.31 1.16
CA THR A 164 -7.19 -11.24 2.22
C THR A 164 -6.26 -12.45 2.18
N PRO A 165 -5.45 -12.64 3.23
CA PRO A 165 -4.61 -13.82 3.35
C PRO A 165 -5.44 -15.11 3.45
N TYR A 166 -4.96 -16.19 2.82
CA TYR A 166 -5.52 -17.54 2.94
C TYR A 166 -4.45 -18.58 3.30
N TYR A 167 -3.19 -18.15 3.46
CA TYR A 167 -2.05 -18.95 3.92
C TYR A 167 -1.06 -18.05 4.62
#